data_46dcf58311a58608233e52379fb6b5f7
#
_entry.id   46dcf58311a58608233e52379fb6b5f7
#
_cell.length_a   1.000
_cell.length_b   1.000
_cell.length_c   1.000
_cell.angle_alpha   90.00
_cell.angle_beta   90.00
_cell.angle_gamma   90.00
#
_symmetry.space_group_name_H-M   'P 1'
#
loop_
_entity.id
_entity.type
_entity.pdbx_description
1 polymer ?
#
loop_
_entity_poly.entity_id
_entity_poly.type
_entity_poly.pdbx_seq_one_letter_code
_entity_poly.pdbx_strand_id
1 'polypeptide(L)'
;KYIGFDKIIDTIVDNLGELRKVFVTGAFAEGLDAPVIELVFIGTINKVYLAELVEKVSKHISRKVQYVAYTEDEFVSSGWEMDNPQSLLLWES
;
A
#
# COMPACT_ATOMS: atom_id res chain seq x y z
N LYS A 1 2.62 -13.39 16.31
CA LYS A 1 3.14 -13.28 15.03
C LYS A 1 2.17 -12.86 13.96
N TYR A 2 2.52 -11.88 13.13
CA TYR A 2 1.68 -11.36 12.24
C TYR A 2 1.95 -11.80 10.93
N ILE A 3 1.14 -12.53 10.39
CA ILE A 3 1.30 -13.18 9.22
C ILE A 3 0.63 -12.52 8.15
N GLY A 4 -0.09 -11.56 8.46
CA GLY A 4 -1.06 -11.06 7.56
C GLY A 4 -0.52 -10.38 6.34
N PHE A 5 0.40 -9.45 6.52
CA PHE A 5 0.78 -8.58 5.43
C PHE A 5 1.51 -9.26 4.29
N ASP A 6 2.42 -10.17 4.58
CA ASP A 6 3.18 -10.83 3.53
C ASP A 6 2.28 -11.61 2.58
N LYS A 7 1.35 -12.38 3.13
CA LYS A 7 0.43 -13.15 2.30
C LYS A 7 -0.56 -12.30 1.55
N ILE A 8 -1.01 -11.22 2.18
CA ILE A 8 -1.91 -10.28 1.54
C ILE A 8 -1.23 -9.62 0.36
N ILE A 9 0.00 -9.16 0.56
CA ILE A 9 0.78 -8.52 -0.50
C ILE A 9 1.02 -9.50 -1.65
N ASP A 10 1.39 -10.74 -1.36
CA ASP A 10 1.60 -11.74 -2.40
C ASP A 10 0.34 -11.96 -3.24
N THR A 11 -0.81 -12.02 -2.60
CA THR A 11 -2.08 -12.18 -3.30
C THR A 11 -2.38 -10.98 -4.18
N ILE A 12 -2.11 -9.79 -3.66
CA ILE A 12 -2.31 -8.56 -4.40
C ILE A 12 -1.43 -8.52 -5.63
N VAL A 13 -0.16 -8.83 -5.45
CA VAL A 13 0.83 -8.78 -6.52
C VAL A 13 0.47 -9.68 -7.69
N ASP A 14 -0.03 -10.87 -7.39
CA ASP A 14 -0.36 -11.84 -8.43
C ASP A 14 -1.47 -11.38 -9.36
N ASN A 15 -2.29 -10.45 -8.92
CA ASN A 15 -3.52 -10.09 -9.64
C ASN A 15 -3.62 -8.64 -10.07
N LEU A 16 -2.76 -7.77 -9.61
CA LEU A 16 -2.87 -6.34 -9.89
C LEU A 16 -2.21 -5.86 -11.16
N GLY A 17 -1.37 -6.66 -11.79
CA GLY A 17 -0.60 -6.24 -12.94
C GLY A 17 0.84 -5.92 -12.53
N GLU A 18 1.38 -4.79 -13.00
CA GLU A 18 2.77 -4.45 -12.72
C GLU A 18 2.91 -3.58 -11.50
N LEU A 19 2.83 -4.19 -10.34
CA LEU A 19 3.07 -3.49 -9.09
C LEU A 19 4.58 -3.39 -8.86
N ARG A 20 5.06 -2.21 -8.49
CA ARG A 20 6.49 -1.97 -8.28
C ARG A 20 6.85 -1.78 -6.83
N LYS A 21 6.09 -0.97 -6.11
CA LYS A 21 6.35 -0.67 -4.70
C LYS A 21 5.06 -0.47 -3.95
N VAL A 22 5.10 -0.78 -2.65
CA VAL A 22 4.02 -0.46 -1.73
C VAL A 22 4.63 0.16 -0.49
N PHE A 23 4.14 1.34 -0.13
CA PHE A 23 4.56 2.03 1.08
C PHE A 23 3.43 2.10 2.07
N VAL A 24 3.77 2.14 3.36
CA VAL A 24 2.82 2.53 4.41
C VAL A 24 3.28 3.87 4.97
N THR A 25 2.34 4.74 5.25
CA THR A 25 2.65 6.08 5.75
C THR A 25 1.72 6.43 6.92
N GLY A 26 1.88 7.63 7.48
CA GLY A 26 1.08 8.09 8.59
C GLY A 26 1.51 7.50 9.92
N ALA A 27 0.60 7.49 10.90
CA ALA A 27 0.89 7.04 12.25
C ALA A 27 1.37 5.58 12.29
N PHE A 28 0.80 4.75 11.45
CA PHE A 28 1.16 3.34 11.43
C PHE A 28 2.62 3.13 10.99
N ALA A 29 3.10 3.96 10.07
CA ALA A 29 4.50 3.90 9.63
C ALA A 29 5.46 4.29 10.75
N GLU A 30 4.99 5.10 11.70
CA GLU A 30 5.81 5.52 12.83
C GLU A 30 5.75 4.53 14.00
N GLY A 31 5.15 3.38 13.79
CA GLY A 31 5.06 2.36 14.83
C GLY A 31 3.91 2.55 15.80
N LEU A 32 3.04 3.51 15.55
CA LEU A 32 1.90 3.75 16.41
C LEU A 32 0.72 2.89 15.97
N ASP A 33 -0.04 2.39 16.92
CA ASP A 33 -1.24 1.66 16.61
C ASP A 33 -2.32 2.66 16.21
N ALA A 34 -2.83 2.54 15.01
CA ALA A 34 -3.80 3.47 14.46
C ALA A 34 -4.97 2.73 13.85
N PRO A 35 -6.19 3.30 13.94
CA PRO A 35 -7.37 2.66 13.36
C PRO A 35 -7.39 2.71 11.83
N VAL A 36 -6.56 3.57 11.25
CA VAL A 36 -6.49 3.72 9.80
C VAL A 36 -5.08 3.44 9.32
N ILE A 37 -4.96 2.62 8.30
CA ILE A 37 -3.68 2.33 7.66
C ILE A 37 -3.69 3.03 6.31
N GLU A 38 -2.64 3.78 6.02
CA GLU A 38 -2.51 4.51 4.75
C GLU A 38 -1.47 3.85 3.88
N LEU A 39 -1.89 3.38 2.72
CA LEU A 39 -1.03 2.67 1.79
C LEU A 39 -0.86 3.45 0.48
N VAL A 40 0.31 3.33 -0.11
CA VAL A 40 0.59 3.93 -1.41
C VAL A 40 1.10 2.83 -2.34
N PHE A 41 0.43 2.66 -3.45
CA PHE A 41 0.77 1.64 -4.45
C PHE A 41 1.37 2.32 -5.66
N ILE A 42 2.53 1.84 -6.10
CA ILE A 42 3.24 2.41 -7.24
C ILE A 42 3.36 1.35 -8.33
N GLY A 43 2.91 1.67 -9.53
CA GLY A 43 3.01 0.77 -10.67
C GLY A 43 1.87 0.96 -11.65
N THR A 44 1.84 0.11 -12.66
CA THR A 44 0.75 0.10 -13.63
C THR A 44 -0.25 -0.96 -13.20
N ILE A 45 -1.27 -0.55 -12.46
CA ILE A 45 -2.16 -1.49 -11.79
C ILE A 45 -3.62 -1.26 -12.14
N ASN A 46 -4.40 -2.33 -12.03
CA ASN A 46 -5.84 -2.27 -12.25
C ASN A 46 -6.50 -1.69 -11.02
N LYS A 47 -6.97 -0.45 -11.12
CA LYS A 47 -7.53 0.28 -9.98
C LYS A 47 -8.85 -0.31 -9.47
N VAL A 48 -9.64 -0.90 -10.35
CA VAL A 48 -10.90 -1.52 -9.93
C VAL A 48 -10.60 -2.74 -9.06
N TYR A 49 -9.67 -3.54 -9.49
CA TYR A 49 -9.28 -4.73 -8.73
C TYR A 49 -8.60 -4.35 -7.42
N LEU A 50 -7.80 -3.28 -7.43
CA LEU A 50 -7.17 -2.77 -6.23
C LEU A 50 -8.22 -2.39 -5.17
N ALA A 51 -9.29 -1.71 -5.58
CA ALA A 51 -10.34 -1.31 -4.66
C ALA A 51 -10.98 -2.52 -3.98
N GLU A 52 -11.24 -3.58 -4.74
CA GLU A 52 -11.80 -4.81 -4.19
C GLU A 52 -10.86 -5.48 -3.20
N LEU A 53 -9.57 -5.51 -3.53
CA LEU A 53 -8.59 -6.12 -2.65
C LEU A 53 -8.40 -5.34 -1.37
N VAL A 54 -8.37 -4.03 -1.46
CA VAL A 54 -8.23 -3.18 -0.28
C VAL A 54 -9.41 -3.39 0.66
N GLU A 55 -10.62 -3.55 0.12
CA GLU A 55 -11.78 -3.82 0.94
C GLU A 55 -11.65 -5.15 1.68
N LYS A 56 -11.19 -6.19 0.99
CA LYS A 56 -10.97 -7.49 1.61
C LYS A 56 -9.90 -7.43 2.70
N VAL A 57 -8.80 -6.74 2.41
CA VAL A 57 -7.72 -6.58 3.37
C VAL A 57 -8.21 -5.85 4.61
N SER A 58 -8.96 -4.78 4.41
CA SER A 58 -9.50 -3.99 5.51
C SER A 58 -10.34 -4.83 6.46
N LYS A 59 -11.19 -5.69 5.90
CA LYS A 59 -12.01 -6.60 6.71
C LYS A 59 -11.16 -7.62 7.45
N HIS A 60 -10.14 -8.14 6.78
CA HIS A 60 -9.29 -9.17 7.35
C HIS A 60 -8.47 -8.67 8.55
N ILE A 61 -7.98 -7.46 8.47
CA ILE A 61 -7.16 -6.90 9.55
C ILE A 61 -7.95 -6.05 10.54
N SER A 62 -9.25 -5.92 10.33
CA SER A 62 -10.15 -5.15 11.20
C SER A 62 -9.72 -3.70 11.37
N ARG A 63 -9.20 -3.10 10.30
CA ARG A 63 -8.80 -1.70 10.27
C ARG A 63 -9.22 -1.10 8.96
N LYS A 64 -9.51 0.18 8.98
CA LYS A 64 -9.81 0.91 7.76
C LYS A 64 -8.53 1.13 6.98
N VAL A 65 -8.55 0.85 5.70
CA VAL A 65 -7.40 1.08 4.82
C VAL A 65 -7.74 2.20 3.85
N GLN A 66 -6.91 3.23 3.84
CA GLN A 66 -6.97 4.28 2.84
C GLN A 66 -5.79 4.04 1.89
N TYR A 67 -5.98 4.34 0.64
CA TYR A 67 -4.93 4.09 -0.32
C TYR A 67 -4.95 5.07 -1.46
N VAL A 68 -3.81 5.19 -2.12
CA VAL A 68 -3.65 5.95 -3.35
C VAL A 68 -2.74 5.16 -4.27
N ALA A 69 -2.95 5.28 -5.55
CA ALA A 69 -2.15 4.57 -6.54
C ALA A 69 -1.52 5.57 -7.52
N TYR A 70 -0.24 5.39 -7.77
CA TYR A 70 0.50 6.21 -8.72
C TYR A 70 1.20 5.33 -9.73
N THR A 71 1.35 5.82 -10.97
CA THR A 71 2.29 5.20 -11.89
C THR A 71 3.70 5.58 -11.42
N GLU A 72 4.71 4.90 -11.93
CA GLU A 72 6.10 5.24 -11.58
C GLU A 72 6.43 6.68 -11.96
N ASP A 73 5.99 7.13 -13.12
CA ASP A 73 6.25 8.50 -13.56
C ASP A 73 5.57 9.52 -12.65
N GLU A 74 4.32 9.26 -12.29
CA GLU A 74 3.59 10.14 -11.37
C GLU A 74 4.27 10.21 -10.01
N PHE A 75 4.75 9.06 -9.53
CA PHE A 75 5.40 8.98 -8.23
C PHE A 75 6.68 9.81 -8.20
N VAL A 76 7.53 9.66 -9.21
CA VAL A 76 8.79 10.40 -9.32
C VAL A 76 8.52 11.89 -9.47
N SER A 77 7.57 12.25 -10.35
CA SER A 77 7.24 13.64 -10.61
C SER A 77 6.64 14.36 -9.42
N SER A 78 5.94 13.64 -8.57
CA SER A 78 5.27 14.26 -7.42
C SER A 78 6.22 14.60 -6.28
N GLY A 79 7.40 14.00 -6.23
CA GLY A 79 8.32 14.18 -5.11
C GLY A 79 7.79 13.57 -3.82
N TRP A 80 6.91 12.57 -3.93
CA TRP A 80 6.24 11.99 -2.78
C TRP A 80 7.21 11.47 -1.70
N GLU A 81 8.29 10.82 -2.10
CA GLU A 81 9.24 10.28 -1.14
C GLU A 81 9.89 11.37 -0.28
N MET A 82 10.19 12.50 -0.88
CA MET A 82 10.80 13.62 -0.16
C MET A 82 9.81 14.26 0.80
N ASP A 83 8.53 14.28 0.42
CA ASP A 83 7.48 14.85 1.26
C ASP A 83 7.04 13.89 2.37
N ASN A 84 7.41 12.63 2.28
CA ASN A 84 7.00 11.60 3.24
C ASN A 84 8.19 10.79 3.73
N PRO A 85 9.16 11.43 4.39
CA PRO A 85 10.40 10.77 4.80
C PRO A 85 10.21 9.66 5.83
N GLN A 86 9.12 9.66 6.57
CA GLN A 86 8.83 8.66 7.57
C GLN A 86 8.08 7.45 7.02
N SER A 87 7.76 7.43 5.73
CA SER A 87 7.07 6.30 5.13
C SER A 87 7.95 5.05 5.15
N LEU A 88 7.33 3.89 5.21
CA LEU A 88 8.05 2.62 5.20
C LEU A 88 7.72 1.85 3.93
N LEU A 89 8.76 1.34 3.27
CA LEU A 89 8.58 0.49 2.11
C LEU A 89 8.19 -0.89 2.58
N LEU A 90 7.00 -1.35 2.22
CA LEU A 90 6.49 -2.67 2.60
C LEU A 90 6.87 -3.74 1.59
N TRP A 91 6.92 -3.38 0.34
CA TRP A 91 7.15 -4.35 -0.72
C TRP A 91 7.76 -3.67 -1.94
N GLU A 92 8.64 -4.38 -2.63
CA GLU A 92 9.26 -3.89 -3.85
C GLU A 92 9.54 -5.09 -4.77
N SER A 93 9.22 -4.91 -6.04
CA SER A 93 9.46 -5.99 -7.03
C SER A 93 10.95 -6.19 -7.34
#